data_5bf96db4bf3ba0ebbdc030350f973f3f
#
_entry.id   5bf96db4bf3ba0ebbdc030350f973f3f
#
_cell.length_a   1.000
_cell.length_b   1.000
_cell.length_c   1.000
_cell.angle_alpha   90.00
_cell.angle_beta   90.00
_cell.angle_gamma   90.00
#
_symmetry.space_group_name_H-M   'P 1'
#
loop_
_entity.id
_entity.type
_entity.pdbx_description
1 polymer ?
#
loop_
_entity_poly.entity_id
_entity_poly.type
_entity_poly.pdbx_seq_one_letter_code
_entity_poly.pdbx_strand_id
1 'polypeptide(L)'
;MTPSAGIRKDMIPVSNPIITIEMENGGVIKAELYPETAPNTVNNFIHLIQKGFYDGLIFHRVIPGFMIQGGCPDGSGMGGPGWQIKGEFTQNRFPNDLKHDRGVLSMARAMDPNSAGSQFFIMVEQAPHLDGQYASFGKVIEGMEVADAIVSAKRDWNDKPRDPQRMKRVTVETFGVDYPEPEKC
;
A
#
# COMPACT_ATOMS: atom_id res chain seq x y z
N MET A 1 40.52 -9.48 6.98
CA MET A 1 39.78 -9.36 7.04
C MET A 1 39.04 -9.04 6.27
N THR A 2 39.01 -9.00 5.81
CA THR A 2 38.30 -8.76 5.29
C THR A 2 37.24 -9.11 4.82
N PRO A 3 37.43 -9.73 4.29
CA PRO A 3 36.10 -10.06 3.97
C PRO A 3 35.19 -9.47 4.95
N SER A 4 35.81 -8.91 5.83
CA SER A 4 35.09 -8.15 6.84
C SER A 4 34.19 -7.11 6.19
N ALA A 5 34.59 -6.58 5.03
CA ALA A 5 33.77 -5.62 4.35
C ALA A 5 32.45 -6.24 3.87
N GLY A 6 32.53 -7.44 3.32
CA GLY A 6 31.32 -8.13 2.89
C GLY A 6 30.43 -8.49 4.05
N ILE A 7 31.04 -8.99 5.11
CA ILE A 7 30.30 -9.34 6.32
C ILE A 7 29.61 -8.12 6.87
N ARG A 8 30.35 -7.02 6.96
CA ARG A 8 29.81 -5.77 7.47
C ARG A 8 28.64 -5.30 6.64
N LYS A 9 28.75 -5.42 5.33
CA LYS A 9 27.71 -5.05 4.41
C LYS A 9 26.43 -5.85 4.66
N ASP A 10 26.60 -7.15 4.88
CA ASP A 10 25.45 -8.02 5.13
C ASP A 10 24.85 -7.76 6.50
N MET A 11 25.63 -7.27 7.42
CA MET A 11 25.18 -7.00 8.78
C MET A 11 24.59 -5.61 8.95
N ILE A 12 24.78 -4.70 7.99
CA ILE A 12 24.17 -3.38 8.05
C ILE A 12 22.72 -3.53 7.63
N PRO A 13 21.76 -3.23 8.53
CA PRO A 13 20.35 -3.33 8.15
C PRO A 13 20.05 -2.38 7.01
N VAL A 14 19.44 -2.89 5.95
CA VAL A 14 18.93 -2.04 4.90
C VAL A 14 17.58 -1.51 5.39
N SER A 15 17.46 -0.20 5.44
CA SER A 15 16.21 0.41 5.87
C SER A 15 15.11 0.10 4.87
N ASN A 16 13.97 -0.33 5.36
CA ASN A 16 12.80 -0.53 4.52
C ASN A 16 12.34 0.81 3.95
N PRO A 17 11.79 0.81 2.73
CA PRO A 17 11.31 2.07 2.15
C PRO A 17 10.17 2.64 2.96
N ILE A 18 10.12 3.97 3.02
CA ILE A 18 9.07 4.68 3.73
C ILE A 18 8.34 5.57 2.73
N ILE A 19 7.02 5.41 2.66
CA ILE A 19 6.21 6.26 1.81
C ILE A 19 5.60 7.38 2.64
N THR A 20 5.34 8.49 1.97
CA THR A 20 4.62 9.63 2.55
C THR A 20 3.44 9.96 1.66
N ILE A 21 2.25 9.91 2.23
CA ILE A 21 1.02 10.34 1.55
C ILE A 21 0.66 11.71 2.12
N GLU A 22 0.73 12.71 1.27
CA GLU A 22 0.35 14.08 1.64
C GLU A 22 -1.05 14.35 1.10
N MET A 23 -1.99 14.63 1.98
CA MET A 23 -3.37 14.90 1.59
C MET A 23 -3.53 16.38 1.22
N GLU A 24 -4.51 16.69 0.38
CA GLU A 24 -4.78 18.08 -0.02
C GLU A 24 -5.08 18.97 1.17
N ASN A 25 -5.68 18.43 2.22
CA ASN A 25 -6.02 19.20 3.42
C ASN A 25 -4.83 19.39 4.37
N GLY A 26 -3.65 18.89 3.99
CA GLY A 26 -2.44 19.02 4.81
C GLY A 26 -2.16 17.83 5.71
N GLY A 27 -3.06 16.86 5.79
CA GLY A 27 -2.80 15.65 6.57
C GLY A 27 -1.69 14.81 5.93
N VAL A 28 -0.89 14.14 6.76
CA VAL A 28 0.23 13.34 6.28
C VAL A 28 0.19 11.96 6.92
N ILE A 29 0.31 10.93 6.08
CA ILE A 29 0.43 9.54 6.52
C ILE A 29 1.78 9.03 6.04
N LYS A 30 2.56 8.42 6.95
CA LYS A 30 3.79 7.73 6.59
C LYS A 30 3.67 6.26 6.90
N ALA A 31 4.19 5.43 5.99
CA ALA A 31 4.12 3.98 6.13
C ALA A 31 5.44 3.36 5.72
N GLU A 32 5.80 2.31 6.44
CA GLU A 32 6.96 1.49 6.10
C GLU A 32 6.49 0.34 5.22
N LEU A 33 7.22 0.08 4.13
CA LEU A 33 6.93 -1.05 3.25
C LEU A 33 7.85 -2.21 3.58
N TYR A 34 7.37 -3.44 3.36
CA TYR A 34 8.10 -4.65 3.73
C TYR A 34 8.47 -5.49 2.51
N PRO A 35 9.62 -5.19 1.87
CA PRO A 35 10.04 -5.93 0.67
C PRO A 35 10.22 -7.43 0.91
N GLU A 36 10.62 -7.82 2.12
CA GLU A 36 10.79 -9.24 2.42
C GLU A 36 9.46 -9.98 2.48
N THR A 37 8.40 -9.29 2.83
CA THR A 37 7.07 -9.88 2.97
C THR A 37 6.37 -10.04 1.63
N ALA A 38 6.44 -9.03 0.78
CA ALA A 38 5.76 -9.01 -0.51
C ALA A 38 6.62 -8.25 -1.53
N PRO A 39 7.69 -8.89 -2.03
CA PRO A 39 8.69 -8.19 -2.83
C PRO A 39 8.16 -7.57 -4.12
N ASN A 40 7.39 -8.31 -4.89
CA ASN A 40 6.88 -7.77 -6.16
C ASN A 40 5.80 -6.73 -5.93
N THR A 41 5.00 -6.90 -4.89
CA THR A 41 3.99 -5.92 -4.49
C THR A 41 4.64 -4.60 -4.12
N VAL A 42 5.73 -4.66 -3.34
CA VAL A 42 6.48 -3.46 -2.95
C VAL A 42 7.12 -2.82 -4.18
N ASN A 43 7.74 -3.61 -5.05
CA ASN A 43 8.32 -3.09 -6.29
C ASN A 43 7.27 -2.36 -7.13
N ASN A 44 6.09 -2.94 -7.24
CA ASN A 44 4.99 -2.35 -7.99
C ASN A 44 4.53 -1.02 -7.38
N PHE A 45 4.36 -1.01 -6.07
CA PHE A 45 3.89 0.18 -5.38
C PHE A 45 4.90 1.32 -5.49
N ILE A 46 6.18 1.03 -5.28
CA ILE A 46 7.25 2.02 -5.42
C ILE A 46 7.33 2.53 -6.85
N HIS A 47 7.25 1.65 -7.83
CA HIS A 47 7.28 2.02 -9.24
C HIS A 47 6.17 3.01 -9.58
N LEU A 48 4.95 2.74 -9.12
CA LEU A 48 3.82 3.62 -9.34
C LEU A 48 4.01 4.97 -8.64
N ILE A 49 4.51 4.96 -7.41
CA ILE A 49 4.79 6.19 -6.67
C ILE A 49 5.81 7.05 -7.41
N GLN A 50 6.89 6.43 -7.88
CA GLN A 50 7.98 7.16 -8.55
C GLN A 50 7.53 7.74 -9.88
N LYS A 51 6.51 7.18 -10.50
CA LYS A 51 5.90 7.73 -11.72
C LYS A 51 4.88 8.83 -11.44
N GLY A 52 4.59 9.12 -10.18
CA GLY A 52 3.56 10.09 -9.83
C GLY A 52 2.15 9.57 -10.04
N PHE A 53 1.98 8.26 -10.15
CA PHE A 53 0.68 7.66 -10.47
C PHE A 53 -0.41 8.00 -9.45
N TYR A 54 -0.04 8.03 -8.17
CA TYR A 54 -1.01 8.26 -7.09
C TYR A 54 -1.32 9.73 -6.84
N ASP A 55 -0.54 10.64 -7.40
CA ASP A 55 -0.75 12.07 -7.18
C ASP A 55 -2.12 12.48 -7.74
N GLY A 56 -2.93 13.10 -6.92
CA GLY A 56 -4.27 13.54 -7.31
C GLY A 56 -5.37 12.50 -7.20
N LEU A 57 -5.04 11.26 -6.80
CA LEU A 57 -6.05 10.21 -6.67
C LEU A 57 -6.73 10.29 -5.30
N ILE A 58 -7.95 9.74 -5.21
CA ILE A 58 -8.76 9.81 -4.00
C ILE A 58 -8.83 8.48 -3.29
N PHE A 59 -9.20 8.52 -2.01
CA PHE A 59 -9.69 7.34 -1.31
C PHE A 59 -11.18 7.23 -1.65
N HIS A 60 -11.50 6.39 -2.62
CA HIS A 60 -12.84 6.31 -3.20
C HIS A 60 -13.80 5.41 -2.42
N ARG A 61 -13.28 4.66 -1.44
CA ARG A 61 -14.09 3.73 -0.65
C ARG A 61 -13.58 3.74 0.78
N VAL A 62 -14.44 4.12 1.71
CA VAL A 62 -14.06 4.17 3.13
C VAL A 62 -15.16 3.48 3.94
N ILE A 63 -14.77 2.56 4.82
CA ILE A 63 -15.70 1.82 5.66
C ILE A 63 -15.23 1.90 7.10
N PRO A 64 -15.91 2.67 7.95
CA PRO A 64 -15.55 2.77 9.37
C PRO A 64 -15.50 1.39 10.03
N GLY A 65 -14.51 1.21 10.88
CA GLY A 65 -14.28 -0.07 11.54
C GLY A 65 -13.61 -1.09 10.63
N PHE A 66 -13.22 -0.70 9.41
CA PHE A 66 -12.61 -1.61 8.45
C PHE A 66 -11.37 -0.99 7.79
N MET A 67 -11.57 -0.16 6.74
CA MET A 67 -10.42 0.31 5.96
C MET A 67 -10.75 1.56 5.15
N ILE A 68 -9.69 2.18 4.60
CA ILE A 68 -9.81 3.18 3.54
C ILE A 68 -9.09 2.64 2.31
N GLN A 69 -9.71 2.77 1.14
CA GLN A 69 -9.19 2.23 -0.12
C GLN A 69 -9.06 3.32 -1.17
N GLY A 70 -7.91 3.34 -1.83
CA GLY A 70 -7.64 4.32 -2.87
C GLY A 70 -6.73 3.76 -3.96
N GLY A 71 -6.25 4.64 -4.84
CA GLY A 71 -5.33 4.26 -5.89
C GLY A 71 -5.96 3.86 -7.21
N CYS A 72 -7.28 4.09 -7.36
CA CYS A 72 -7.96 3.89 -8.63
C CYS A 72 -7.81 5.16 -9.48
N PRO A 73 -7.26 5.07 -10.70
CA PRO A 73 -6.95 6.27 -11.49
C PRO A 73 -8.16 7.13 -11.86
N ASP A 74 -9.35 6.53 -11.98
CA ASP A 74 -10.57 7.31 -12.28
C ASP A 74 -11.51 7.39 -11.08
N GLY A 75 -11.13 6.86 -9.93
CA GLY A 75 -11.93 6.95 -8.72
C GLY A 75 -13.18 6.08 -8.70
N SER A 76 -13.36 5.20 -9.69
CA SER A 76 -14.55 4.35 -9.78
C SER A 76 -14.43 3.03 -9.02
N GLY A 77 -13.21 2.64 -8.69
CA GLY A 77 -12.94 1.32 -8.14
C GLY A 77 -12.68 0.26 -9.20
N MET A 78 -12.84 0.61 -10.48
CA MET A 78 -12.68 -0.34 -11.58
C MET A 78 -11.36 -0.16 -12.33
N GLY A 79 -10.64 0.93 -12.11
CA GLY A 79 -9.44 1.25 -12.86
C GLY A 79 -8.17 0.71 -12.24
N GLY A 80 -7.11 0.71 -13.04
CA GLY A 80 -5.80 0.24 -12.61
C GLY A 80 -4.70 0.85 -13.49
N PRO A 81 -3.47 0.38 -13.32
CA PRO A 81 -2.32 0.99 -13.99
C PRO A 81 -2.10 0.49 -15.42
N GLY A 82 -2.91 -0.43 -15.90
CA GLY A 82 -2.74 -1.05 -17.20
C GLY A 82 -2.07 -2.42 -17.14
N TRP A 83 -1.81 -2.93 -15.95
CA TRP A 83 -1.26 -4.28 -15.75
C TRP A 83 -1.72 -4.83 -14.40
N GLN A 84 -1.44 -6.10 -14.20
CA GLN A 84 -1.74 -6.80 -12.95
C GLN A 84 -0.49 -7.50 -12.45
N ILE A 85 -0.49 -7.84 -11.16
CA ILE A 85 0.62 -8.57 -10.54
C ILE A 85 0.08 -9.80 -9.82
N LYS A 86 0.93 -10.81 -9.69
CA LYS A 86 0.58 -12.00 -8.92
C LYS A 86 0.36 -11.65 -7.46
N GLY A 87 -0.64 -12.25 -6.87
CA GLY A 87 -0.96 -12.04 -5.47
C GLY A 87 0.05 -12.71 -4.55
N GLU A 88 0.73 -11.92 -3.74
CA GLU A 88 1.72 -12.42 -2.78
C GLU A 88 1.07 -12.63 -1.44
N PHE A 89 0.22 -13.66 -1.35
CA PHE A 89 -0.46 -14.03 -0.12
C PHE A 89 -0.59 -15.56 -0.02
N THR A 90 -0.73 -16.03 1.20
CA THR A 90 -0.58 -17.45 1.53
C THR A 90 -1.51 -18.37 0.73
N GLN A 91 -2.76 -18.00 0.53
CA GLN A 91 -3.68 -18.84 -0.25
C GLN A 91 -3.35 -18.88 -1.74
N ASN A 92 -2.50 -17.98 -2.21
CA ASN A 92 -2.00 -17.99 -3.57
C ASN A 92 -0.59 -18.60 -3.65
N ARG A 93 -0.25 -19.45 -2.68
CA ARG A 93 1.02 -20.19 -2.61
C ARG A 93 2.26 -19.30 -2.43
N PHE A 94 2.07 -18.14 -1.84
CA PHE A 94 3.15 -17.24 -1.50
C PHE A 94 3.06 -16.93 0.00
N PRO A 95 3.96 -17.46 0.83
CA PRO A 95 3.86 -17.25 2.28
C PRO A 95 3.91 -15.76 2.62
N ASN A 96 2.92 -15.29 3.35
CA ASN A 96 2.84 -13.92 3.80
C ASN A 96 2.17 -13.92 5.17
N ASP A 97 2.95 -13.68 6.21
CA ASP A 97 2.51 -13.77 7.59
C ASP A 97 2.05 -12.42 8.17
N LEU A 98 2.07 -11.37 7.38
CA LEU A 98 1.67 -10.04 7.87
C LEU A 98 0.16 -9.98 8.02
N LYS A 99 -0.29 -9.90 9.26
CA LYS A 99 -1.72 -9.87 9.57
C LYS A 99 -2.31 -8.50 9.28
N HIS A 100 -3.59 -8.49 8.95
CA HIS A 100 -4.32 -7.24 8.65
C HIS A 100 -4.72 -6.54 9.95
N ASP A 101 -3.73 -6.10 10.69
CA ASP A 101 -3.92 -5.30 11.90
C ASP A 101 -4.11 -3.83 11.54
N ARG A 102 -4.53 -3.04 12.51
CA ARG A 102 -4.68 -1.60 12.32
C ARG A 102 -3.40 -0.99 11.77
N GLY A 103 -3.52 -0.21 10.71
CA GLY A 103 -2.41 0.47 10.04
C GLY A 103 -1.76 -0.30 8.90
N VAL A 104 -2.10 -1.56 8.71
CA VAL A 104 -1.47 -2.38 7.66
C VAL A 104 -1.98 -1.96 6.28
N LEU A 105 -1.05 -1.90 5.33
CA LEU A 105 -1.35 -1.66 3.91
C LEU A 105 -1.45 -2.99 3.19
N SER A 106 -2.46 -3.13 2.34
CA SER A 106 -2.70 -4.35 1.59
C SER A 106 -3.24 -4.00 0.19
N MET A 107 -3.07 -4.92 -0.76
CA MET A 107 -3.53 -4.66 -2.14
C MET A 107 -4.97 -5.10 -2.33
N ALA A 108 -5.77 -4.20 -2.88
CA ALA A 108 -7.09 -4.56 -3.36
C ALA A 108 -6.97 -5.34 -4.66
N ARG A 109 -7.95 -6.19 -4.94
CA ARG A 109 -7.99 -7.00 -6.14
C ARG A 109 -9.42 -7.44 -6.44
N ALA A 110 -9.63 -7.94 -7.65
CA ALA A 110 -10.88 -8.60 -8.01
C ALA A 110 -10.88 -10.05 -7.47
N MET A 111 -11.81 -10.87 -7.92
CA MET A 111 -11.90 -12.27 -7.49
C MET A 111 -10.65 -13.05 -7.86
N ASP A 112 -10.08 -12.78 -9.03
CA ASP A 112 -8.84 -13.43 -9.46
C ASP A 112 -7.71 -13.06 -8.50
N PRO A 113 -7.01 -14.04 -7.90
CA PRO A 113 -5.92 -13.77 -6.98
C PRO A 113 -4.76 -13.00 -7.61
N ASN A 114 -4.65 -12.98 -8.92
CA ASN A 114 -3.58 -12.31 -9.66
C ASN A 114 -4.09 -11.07 -10.39
N SER A 115 -5.03 -10.36 -9.79
CA SER A 115 -5.66 -9.20 -10.41
C SER A 115 -5.34 -7.87 -9.73
N ALA A 116 -4.45 -7.84 -8.77
CA ALA A 116 -4.04 -6.58 -8.14
C ALA A 116 -3.30 -5.69 -9.15
N GLY A 117 -3.51 -4.41 -9.06
CA GLY A 117 -2.84 -3.43 -9.94
C GLY A 117 -2.31 -2.26 -9.15
N SER A 118 -3.15 -1.24 -8.95
CA SER A 118 -2.73 -0.03 -8.23
C SER A 118 -3.54 0.24 -6.97
N GLN A 119 -4.73 -0.32 -6.83
CA GLN A 119 -5.58 -0.02 -5.69
C GLN A 119 -5.06 -0.70 -4.43
N PHE A 120 -5.05 0.05 -3.35
CA PHE A 120 -4.59 -0.44 -2.06
C PHE A 120 -5.54 0.03 -0.97
N PHE A 121 -5.44 -0.60 0.20
CA PHE A 121 -6.22 -0.14 1.34
C PHE A 121 -5.35 -0.10 2.60
N ILE A 122 -5.74 0.76 3.52
CA ILE A 122 -5.10 0.91 4.82
C ILE A 122 -6.12 0.49 5.86
N MET A 123 -5.74 -0.47 6.71
CA MET A 123 -6.63 -0.96 7.76
C MET A 123 -6.79 0.09 8.85
N VAL A 124 -8.02 0.35 9.26
CA VAL A 124 -8.27 1.19 10.43
C VAL A 124 -8.62 0.35 11.65
N GLU A 125 -8.99 -0.91 11.45
CA GLU A 125 -9.18 -1.91 12.48
C GLU A 125 -8.69 -3.25 11.97
N GLN A 126 -8.42 -4.18 12.88
CA GLN A 126 -7.97 -5.51 12.46
C GLN A 126 -9.10 -6.25 11.73
N ALA A 127 -8.71 -7.02 10.73
CA ALA A 127 -9.64 -7.84 9.95
C ALA A 127 -9.02 -9.20 9.69
N PRO A 128 -9.06 -10.12 10.67
CA PRO A 128 -8.40 -11.43 10.51
C PRO A 128 -8.89 -12.25 9.33
N HIS A 129 -10.12 -12.00 8.87
CA HIS A 129 -10.66 -12.74 7.72
C HIS A 129 -9.93 -12.42 6.40
N LEU A 130 -9.14 -11.35 6.37
CA LEU A 130 -8.33 -11.01 5.19
C LEU A 130 -6.96 -11.70 5.21
N ASP A 131 -6.52 -12.19 6.37
CA ASP A 131 -5.19 -12.75 6.50
C ASP A 131 -5.02 -13.96 5.58
N GLY A 132 -3.89 -13.99 4.86
CA GLY A 132 -3.61 -15.06 3.92
C GLY A 132 -4.38 -14.99 2.61
N GLN A 133 -5.24 -13.98 2.42
CA GLN A 133 -6.09 -13.86 1.24
C GLN A 133 -5.83 -12.58 0.45
N TYR A 134 -5.08 -11.65 0.99
CA TYR A 134 -4.70 -10.41 0.35
C TYR A 134 -3.23 -10.13 0.61
N ALA A 135 -2.58 -9.45 -0.34
CA ALA A 135 -1.15 -9.17 -0.25
C ALA A 135 -0.91 -7.96 0.65
N SER A 136 -0.76 -8.18 1.93
CA SER A 136 -0.34 -7.16 2.88
C SER A 136 1.15 -6.89 2.68
N PHE A 137 1.58 -5.62 2.72
CA PHE A 137 2.94 -5.27 2.30
C PHE A 137 3.57 -4.10 3.05
N GLY A 138 2.89 -3.55 4.03
CA GLY A 138 3.44 -2.43 4.79
C GLY A 138 2.57 -2.06 5.97
N LYS A 139 3.00 -1.03 6.71
CA LYS A 139 2.25 -0.57 7.88
C LYS A 139 2.51 0.90 8.12
N VAL A 140 1.46 1.62 8.49
CA VAL A 140 1.56 3.03 8.88
C VAL A 140 2.43 3.16 10.12
N ILE A 141 3.38 4.08 10.09
CA ILE A 141 4.26 4.38 11.20
C ILE A 141 3.98 5.76 11.81
N GLU A 142 3.27 6.62 11.06
CA GLU A 142 2.99 7.98 11.51
C GLU A 142 1.76 8.49 10.78
N GLY A 143 0.87 9.19 11.49
CA GLY A 143 -0.28 9.81 10.85
C GLY A 143 -1.52 8.93 10.80
N MET A 144 -1.64 7.93 11.67
CA MET A 144 -2.83 7.08 11.66
C MET A 144 -4.10 7.86 11.96
N GLU A 145 -4.00 8.97 12.72
CA GLU A 145 -5.13 9.87 12.97
C GLU A 145 -5.66 10.50 11.67
N VAL A 146 -4.80 10.66 10.66
CA VAL A 146 -5.23 11.16 9.34
C VAL A 146 -6.09 10.10 8.65
N ALA A 147 -5.69 8.83 8.72
CA ALA A 147 -6.50 7.74 8.18
C ALA A 147 -7.85 7.65 8.90
N ASP A 148 -7.86 7.83 10.21
CA ASP A 148 -9.10 7.86 10.99
C ASP A 148 -10.01 9.00 10.55
N ALA A 149 -9.44 10.17 10.26
CA ALA A 149 -10.22 11.30 9.75
C ALA A 149 -10.82 10.99 8.37
N ILE A 150 -10.03 10.36 7.50
CA ILE A 150 -10.50 9.99 6.17
C ILE A 150 -11.66 9.00 6.26
N VAL A 151 -11.55 7.98 7.10
CA VAL A 151 -12.60 6.95 7.21
C VAL A 151 -13.87 7.51 7.83
N SER A 152 -13.77 8.61 8.55
CA SER A 152 -14.91 9.28 9.19
C SER A 152 -15.65 10.25 8.27
N ALA A 153 -15.14 10.45 7.04
CA ALA A 153 -15.79 11.34 6.10
C ALA A 153 -17.19 10.86 5.76
N LYS A 154 -18.10 11.81 5.56
CA LYS A 154 -19.46 11.47 5.13
C LYS A 154 -19.37 10.79 3.77
N ARG A 155 -20.05 9.67 3.62
CA ARG A 155 -19.98 8.87 2.41
C ARG A 155 -21.37 8.62 1.85
N ASP A 156 -21.40 8.28 0.56
CA ASP A 156 -22.63 7.90 -0.10
C ASP A 156 -22.91 6.40 0.15
N TRP A 157 -23.97 5.89 -0.47
CA TRP A 157 -24.38 4.50 -0.28
C TRP A 157 -23.39 3.49 -0.91
N ASN A 158 -22.43 3.97 -1.72
CA ASN A 158 -21.35 3.16 -2.26
C ASN A 158 -20.10 3.24 -1.41
N ASP A 159 -20.17 3.82 -0.22
CA ASP A 159 -19.03 4.03 0.67
C ASP A 159 -17.98 5.00 0.12
N LYS A 160 -18.38 5.83 -0.84
CA LYS A 160 -17.49 6.84 -1.41
C LYS A 160 -17.67 8.16 -0.66
N PRO A 161 -16.58 8.76 -0.18
CA PRO A 161 -16.68 10.06 0.49
C PRO A 161 -17.36 11.10 -0.40
N ARG A 162 -18.33 11.81 0.16
CA ARG A 162 -19.05 12.86 -0.56
C ARG A 162 -18.12 14.02 -0.87
N ASP A 163 -17.21 14.33 0.06
CA ASP A 163 -16.17 15.31 -0.13
C ASP A 163 -14.90 14.55 -0.47
N PRO A 164 -14.32 14.75 -1.67
CA PRO A 164 -13.19 13.92 -2.10
C PRO A 164 -12.02 13.98 -1.13
N GLN A 165 -11.56 12.81 -0.69
CA GLN A 165 -10.39 12.64 0.16
C GLN A 165 -9.20 12.41 -0.77
N ARG A 166 -8.55 13.50 -1.18
CA ARG A 166 -7.56 13.46 -2.26
C ARG A 166 -6.14 13.49 -1.75
N MET A 167 -5.33 12.58 -2.29
CA MET A 167 -3.88 12.55 -2.08
C MET A 167 -3.28 13.63 -2.98
N LYS A 168 -2.64 14.62 -2.38
CA LYS A 168 -1.96 15.66 -3.15
C LYS A 168 -0.71 15.11 -3.80
N ARG A 169 0.05 14.33 -3.03
CA ARG A 169 1.30 13.76 -3.49
C ARG A 169 1.64 12.52 -2.68
N VAL A 170 2.20 11.53 -3.35
CA VAL A 170 2.74 10.34 -2.68
C VAL A 170 4.19 10.20 -3.09
N THR A 171 5.08 10.10 -2.09
CA THR A 171 6.51 9.98 -2.32
C THR A 171 7.06 8.78 -1.57
N VAL A 172 8.27 8.34 -1.95
CA VAL A 172 8.92 7.22 -1.29
C VAL A 172 10.39 7.55 -1.05
N GLU A 173 10.85 7.22 0.14
CA GLU A 173 12.26 7.25 0.49
C GLU A 173 12.79 5.83 0.44
N THR A 174 13.72 5.54 -0.47
CA THR A 174 14.26 4.20 -0.67
C THR A 174 15.63 4.00 -0.03
N PHE A 175 16.19 5.04 0.59
CA PHE A 175 17.48 4.99 1.28
C PHE A 175 18.61 4.47 0.37
N GLY A 176 18.58 4.88 -0.90
CA GLY A 176 19.63 4.52 -1.85
C GLY A 176 19.49 3.15 -2.48
N VAL A 177 18.40 2.43 -2.21
CA VAL A 177 18.15 1.13 -2.83
C VAL A 177 17.32 1.33 -4.10
N ASP A 178 17.74 0.67 -5.18
CA ASP A 178 16.97 0.67 -6.43
C ASP A 178 16.01 -0.51 -6.42
N TYR A 179 14.73 -0.24 -6.51
CA TYR A 179 13.71 -1.27 -6.57
C TYR A 179 13.32 -1.47 -8.05
N PRO A 180 13.37 -2.69 -8.55
CA PRO A 180 13.09 -2.93 -9.98
C PRO A 180 11.61 -2.72 -10.30
N GLU A 181 11.31 -2.59 -11.59
CA GLU A 181 9.93 -2.62 -12.03
C GLU A 181 9.29 -3.94 -11.63
N PRO A 182 7.98 -3.95 -11.39
CA PRO A 182 7.32 -5.19 -11.00
C PRO A 182 7.25 -6.18 -12.16
N GLU A 183 7.20 -7.46 -11.81
CA GLU A 183 6.83 -8.49 -12.77
C GLU A 183 5.31 -8.43 -12.93
N LYS A 184 4.88 -8.38 -14.18
CA LYS A 184 3.46 -8.23 -14.54
C LYS A 184 2.90 -9.56 -15.03
N CYS A 185 1.62 -9.75 -14.88
CA CYS A 185 0.96 -10.94 -15.38
C CYS A 185 -0.32 -10.60 -16.15
#